data_e75c97dd6a96bf00d5b866015aed3a72
#
_entry.id   e75c97dd6a96bf00d5b866015aed3a72
#
_cell.length_a   1.000
_cell.length_b   1.000
_cell.length_c   1.000
_cell.angle_alpha   90.00
_cell.angle_beta   90.00
_cell.angle_gamma   90.00
#
_symmetry.space_group_name_H-M   'P 1'
#
loop_
_entity.id
_entity.type
_entity.pdbx_description
1 polymer ?
#
loop_
_entity_poly.entity_id
_entity_poly.type
_entity_poly.pdbx_seq_one_letter_code
_entity_poly.pdbx_strand_id
1 'polypeptide(L)'
;MSSAFELKMLENETCKALCETQKFDERSAKFVDRRIQQNYNLNWLVDALPAGMPYKDLSTNTDFFQRGFPLGYMENEQAYLNNHYDIMVDYHEAGKDQYRVVGVMVFPESRADNQNLGDGHDGKAECGIPKGTQHVQLDEKGNTDVTWTYGVYWRPSTTAWATRWDPYLHVFDPKIHWFSLVNSAIIVVFLVGMVGAILMRALKKDIARYNRLNSFNLDDLSGADSHAEDGIQEDSGWKLVHGDVFRTPNKPLLLSVFLGNGSQLFVITGTTIIFALFGFLSPSNRGSLGTIMILLWTIFGSVGGYVSARTYKTFGGESWKQNIALTPILVPGIVFATFFLLNLFLWIQGSSGAVPFTTMLVILGIWFIISLPLSFSGSWMGFKHAVSTSLSPPTPYPDTICDTD
;
A
#
# COMPACT_ATOMS: atom_id res chain seq x y z
N MET A 1 -5.10 -14.25 -21.87
CA MET A 1 -5.86 -14.33 -23.12
C MET A 1 -5.02 -13.64 -24.18
N SER A 2 -4.74 -14.30 -25.29
CA SER A 2 -4.12 -13.67 -26.45
C SER A 2 -5.18 -12.78 -27.10
N SER A 3 -4.85 -11.50 -27.37
CA SER A 3 -5.75 -10.60 -28.10
C SER A 3 -5.66 -10.91 -29.60
N ALA A 4 -6.74 -10.68 -30.32
CA ALA A 4 -6.75 -10.75 -31.78
C ALA A 4 -6.04 -9.56 -32.46
N PHE A 5 -5.63 -8.55 -31.64
CA PHE A 5 -4.90 -7.38 -32.13
C PHE A 5 -3.43 -7.73 -32.39
N GLU A 6 -2.96 -7.49 -33.59
CA GLU A 6 -1.55 -7.61 -33.97
C GLU A 6 -0.93 -6.21 -33.98
N LEU A 7 -0.12 -5.91 -32.97
CA LEU A 7 0.62 -4.66 -32.85
C LEU A 7 2.10 -4.95 -33.12
N LYS A 8 2.60 -4.50 -34.26
CA LYS A 8 4.01 -4.58 -34.59
C LYS A 8 4.70 -3.26 -34.25
N MET A 9 5.87 -3.34 -33.61
CA MET A 9 6.61 -2.15 -33.17
C MET A 9 6.97 -1.26 -34.33
N LEU A 10 6.61 0.03 -34.25
CA LEU A 10 6.87 1.09 -35.23
C LEU A 10 6.20 0.90 -36.62
N GLU A 11 5.34 -0.10 -36.80
CA GLU A 11 4.55 -0.24 -37.99
C GLU A 11 3.18 0.46 -37.79
N ASN A 12 2.91 1.48 -38.59
CA ASN A 12 1.60 2.13 -38.60
C ASN A 12 0.64 1.35 -39.49
N GLU A 13 -0.55 1.07 -38.96
CA GLU A 13 -1.63 0.48 -39.70
C GLU A 13 -2.85 1.42 -39.67
N THR A 14 -3.36 1.80 -40.83
CA THR A 14 -4.47 2.77 -40.91
C THR A 14 -5.82 2.12 -40.70
N CYS A 15 -5.98 0.87 -41.11
CA CYS A 15 -7.22 0.11 -40.93
C CYS A 15 -6.97 -1.39 -41.09
N LYS A 16 -7.34 -2.15 -40.09
CA LYS A 16 -7.29 -3.61 -40.13
C LYS A 16 -8.58 -4.18 -39.56
N ALA A 17 -9.19 -5.13 -40.25
CA ALA A 17 -10.30 -5.88 -39.70
C ALA A 17 -9.81 -6.78 -38.57
N LEU A 18 -10.49 -6.76 -37.42
CA LEU A 18 -10.15 -7.58 -36.26
C LEU A 18 -10.64 -9.02 -36.42
N CYS A 19 -11.82 -9.17 -37.00
CA CYS A 19 -12.49 -10.46 -37.20
C CYS A 19 -13.49 -10.35 -38.37
N GLU A 20 -14.05 -11.48 -38.77
CA GLU A 20 -15.14 -11.51 -39.71
C GLU A 20 -16.36 -10.74 -39.18
N THR A 21 -17.18 -10.22 -40.09
CA THR A 21 -18.40 -9.48 -39.74
C THR A 21 -19.31 -10.32 -38.85
N GLN A 22 -19.62 -9.76 -37.68
CA GLN A 22 -20.46 -10.42 -36.67
C GLN A 22 -21.90 -9.98 -36.81
N LYS A 23 -22.82 -10.97 -36.83
CA LYS A 23 -24.26 -10.72 -36.79
C LYS A 23 -24.75 -10.66 -35.37
N PHE A 24 -25.38 -9.53 -35.02
CA PHE A 24 -26.02 -9.37 -33.73
C PHE A 24 -27.45 -9.85 -33.79
N ASP A 25 -27.79 -10.85 -32.96
CA ASP A 25 -29.16 -11.27 -32.75
C ASP A 25 -29.90 -10.30 -31.82
N GLU A 26 -31.22 -10.40 -31.75
CA GLU A 26 -32.06 -9.54 -30.89
C GLU A 26 -31.60 -9.48 -29.44
N ARG A 27 -31.18 -10.62 -28.85
CA ARG A 27 -30.77 -10.72 -27.46
C ARG A 27 -29.42 -10.00 -27.22
N SER A 28 -28.48 -10.20 -28.13
CA SER A 28 -27.14 -9.57 -28.07
C SER A 28 -27.24 -8.06 -28.33
N ALA A 29 -28.07 -7.62 -29.29
CA ALA A 29 -28.29 -6.21 -29.55
C ALA A 29 -28.86 -5.49 -28.32
N LYS A 30 -29.92 -6.00 -27.73
CA LYS A 30 -30.51 -5.45 -26.48
C LYS A 30 -29.54 -5.46 -25.28
N PHE A 31 -28.67 -6.46 -25.21
CA PHE A 31 -27.66 -6.53 -24.14
C PHE A 31 -26.63 -5.41 -24.31
N VAL A 32 -26.08 -5.23 -25.53
CA VAL A 32 -25.07 -4.21 -25.79
C VAL A 32 -25.65 -2.80 -25.65
N ASP A 33 -26.84 -2.57 -26.17
CA ASP A 33 -27.58 -1.31 -26.07
C ASP A 33 -27.71 -0.88 -24.59
N ARG A 34 -28.19 -1.81 -23.72
CA ARG A 34 -28.28 -1.55 -22.28
C ARG A 34 -26.93 -1.24 -21.64
N ARG A 35 -25.82 -1.84 -22.12
CA ARG A 35 -24.48 -1.55 -21.60
C ARG A 35 -23.99 -0.17 -22.01
N ILE A 36 -24.31 0.25 -23.25
CA ILE A 36 -24.01 1.62 -23.70
C ILE A 36 -24.78 2.64 -22.86
N GLN A 37 -26.07 2.42 -22.60
CA GLN A 37 -26.89 3.27 -21.73
C GLN A 37 -26.34 3.36 -20.31
N GLN A 38 -25.68 2.30 -19.81
CA GLN A 38 -25.02 2.26 -18.50
C GLN A 38 -23.60 2.83 -18.50
N ASN A 39 -23.15 3.45 -19.61
CA ASN A 39 -21.79 3.97 -19.77
C ASN A 39 -20.70 2.90 -19.53
N TYR A 40 -20.89 1.71 -20.09
CA TYR A 40 -19.91 0.63 -19.95
C TYR A 40 -18.62 0.96 -20.68
N ASN A 41 -17.47 0.86 -19.96
CA ASN A 41 -16.15 1.12 -20.49
C ASN A 41 -15.36 -0.17 -20.71
N LEU A 42 -14.66 -0.22 -21.84
CA LEU A 42 -13.70 -1.27 -22.15
C LEU A 42 -12.34 -0.93 -21.55
N ASN A 43 -11.66 -1.94 -20.99
CA ASN A 43 -10.33 -1.78 -20.43
C ASN A 43 -9.36 -2.73 -21.11
N TRP A 44 -8.44 -2.18 -21.90
CA TRP A 44 -7.35 -2.94 -22.53
C TRP A 44 -6.03 -2.64 -21.84
N LEU A 45 -5.11 -3.59 -21.91
CA LEU A 45 -3.76 -3.48 -21.41
C LEU A 45 -2.79 -3.73 -22.56
N VAL A 46 -1.90 -2.78 -22.80
CA VAL A 46 -0.80 -2.90 -23.77
C VAL A 46 0.50 -2.65 -23.04
N ASP A 47 1.42 -3.60 -23.03
CA ASP A 47 2.67 -3.54 -22.27
C ASP A 47 2.47 -3.14 -20.79
N ALA A 48 1.46 -3.74 -20.17
CA ALA A 48 1.04 -3.46 -18.79
C ALA A 48 0.53 -2.02 -18.53
N LEU A 49 0.39 -1.18 -19.55
CA LEU A 49 -0.27 0.13 -19.45
C LEU A 49 -1.76 -0.02 -19.80
N PRO A 50 -2.65 0.60 -19.03
CA PRO A 50 -4.06 0.66 -19.42
C PRO A 50 -4.22 1.59 -20.63
N ALA A 51 -4.94 1.10 -21.64
CA ALA A 51 -5.37 1.95 -22.72
C ALA A 51 -6.37 2.98 -22.18
N GLY A 52 -6.20 4.24 -22.52
CA GLY A 52 -7.00 5.33 -21.99
C GLY A 52 -7.40 6.33 -23.05
N MET A 53 -8.35 7.18 -22.72
CA MET A 53 -8.67 8.37 -23.52
C MET A 53 -7.92 9.58 -22.95
N PRO A 54 -7.33 10.43 -23.82
CA PRO A 54 -6.76 11.68 -23.37
C PRO A 54 -7.88 12.60 -22.86
N TYR A 55 -7.66 13.16 -21.70
CA TYR A 55 -8.56 14.14 -21.10
C TYR A 55 -7.75 15.36 -20.68
N LYS A 56 -8.28 16.53 -20.94
CA LYS A 56 -7.68 17.78 -20.54
C LYS A 56 -8.48 18.41 -19.41
N ASP A 57 -7.85 18.55 -18.26
CA ASP A 57 -8.45 19.29 -17.17
C ASP A 57 -8.35 20.79 -17.46
N LEU A 58 -9.50 21.43 -17.64
CA LEU A 58 -9.60 22.85 -17.93
C LEU A 58 -9.16 23.74 -16.75
N SER A 59 -9.20 23.22 -15.54
CA SER A 59 -8.85 23.99 -14.33
C SER A 59 -7.33 24.08 -14.13
N THR A 60 -6.62 23.01 -14.40
CA THR A 60 -5.16 22.89 -14.24
C THR A 60 -4.39 22.98 -15.56
N ASN A 61 -5.10 22.95 -16.70
CA ASN A 61 -4.54 22.90 -18.05
C ASN A 61 -3.55 21.73 -18.25
N THR A 62 -3.77 20.63 -17.52
CA THR A 62 -2.93 19.42 -17.59
C THR A 62 -3.63 18.33 -18.38
N ASP A 63 -2.84 17.59 -19.18
CA ASP A 63 -3.31 16.44 -19.91
C ASP A 63 -3.16 15.19 -19.05
N PHE A 64 -4.21 14.38 -18.95
CA PHE A 64 -4.17 13.10 -18.27
C PHE A 64 -4.96 12.04 -19.02
N PHE A 65 -4.76 10.77 -18.66
CA PHE A 65 -5.42 9.65 -19.32
C PHE A 65 -6.50 9.07 -18.40
N GLN A 66 -7.74 9.13 -18.89
CA GLN A 66 -8.83 8.40 -18.28
C GLN A 66 -8.69 6.92 -18.64
N ARG A 67 -8.63 6.04 -17.63
CA ARG A 67 -8.52 4.59 -17.87
C ARG A 67 -9.77 4.05 -18.51
N GLY A 68 -9.58 3.28 -19.60
CA GLY A 68 -10.68 2.71 -20.37
C GLY A 68 -11.28 3.71 -21.36
N PHE A 69 -12.12 3.20 -22.21
CA PHE A 69 -12.84 3.97 -23.23
C PHE A 69 -14.25 3.40 -23.40
N PRO A 70 -15.24 4.22 -23.81
CA PRO A 70 -16.63 3.81 -23.85
C PRO A 70 -16.90 2.77 -24.94
N LEU A 71 -17.76 1.80 -24.65
CA LEU A 71 -18.25 0.82 -25.62
C LEU A 71 -19.06 1.48 -26.73
N GLY A 72 -19.72 2.58 -26.44
CA GLY A 72 -20.54 3.37 -27.35
C GLY A 72 -20.93 4.68 -26.68
N TYR A 73 -21.78 5.44 -27.31
CA TYR A 73 -22.29 6.71 -26.79
C TYR A 73 -23.78 6.85 -27.02
N MET A 74 -24.40 7.75 -26.29
CA MET A 74 -25.82 8.10 -26.43
C MET A 74 -25.94 9.44 -27.15
N GLU A 75 -26.76 9.48 -28.20
CA GLU A 75 -27.12 10.71 -28.90
C GLU A 75 -28.63 10.67 -29.22
N ASN A 76 -29.36 11.71 -28.90
CA ASN A 76 -30.81 11.82 -29.09
C ASN A 76 -31.60 10.61 -28.54
N GLU A 77 -31.25 10.14 -27.35
CA GLU A 77 -31.85 8.95 -26.71
C GLU A 77 -31.59 7.61 -27.44
N GLN A 78 -30.73 7.60 -28.44
CA GLN A 78 -30.33 6.41 -29.18
C GLN A 78 -28.90 6.01 -28.82
N ALA A 79 -28.66 4.70 -28.72
CA ALA A 79 -27.34 4.15 -28.44
C ALA A 79 -26.59 3.80 -29.73
N TYR A 80 -25.37 4.25 -29.85
CA TYR A 80 -24.47 3.99 -30.95
C TYR A 80 -23.26 3.19 -30.48
N LEU A 81 -22.95 2.12 -31.21
CA LEU A 81 -21.84 1.23 -30.89
C LEU A 81 -20.53 1.74 -31.51
N ASN A 82 -19.46 1.81 -30.73
CA ASN A 82 -18.12 2.04 -31.23
C ASN A 82 -17.53 0.74 -31.77
N ASN A 83 -17.29 0.66 -33.04
CA ASN A 83 -16.77 -0.53 -33.73
C ASN A 83 -15.43 -0.30 -34.45
N HIS A 84 -14.89 0.89 -34.31
CA HIS A 84 -13.54 1.24 -34.78
C HIS A 84 -12.71 1.86 -33.64
N TYR A 85 -11.44 1.48 -33.58
CA TYR A 85 -10.54 1.93 -32.54
C TYR A 85 -9.23 2.41 -33.14
N ASP A 86 -8.96 3.71 -33.08
CA ASP A 86 -7.65 4.25 -33.39
C ASP A 86 -6.76 4.16 -32.14
N ILE A 87 -5.73 3.34 -32.21
CA ILE A 87 -4.80 3.07 -31.12
C ILE A 87 -3.54 3.88 -31.36
N MET A 88 -3.32 4.91 -30.56
CA MET A 88 -2.10 5.70 -30.58
C MET A 88 -1.15 5.20 -29.48
N VAL A 89 0.03 4.76 -29.87
CA VAL A 89 1.04 4.21 -28.98
C VAL A 89 2.22 5.16 -28.90
N ASP A 90 2.44 5.73 -27.74
CA ASP A 90 3.60 6.57 -27.47
C ASP A 90 4.81 5.70 -27.08
N TYR A 91 5.94 5.94 -27.74
CA TYR A 91 7.17 5.23 -27.44
C TYR A 91 8.32 6.15 -27.08
N HIS A 92 9.22 5.66 -26.23
CA HIS A 92 10.44 6.32 -25.83
C HIS A 92 11.65 5.52 -26.33
N GLU A 93 12.61 6.21 -26.92
CA GLU A 93 13.86 5.62 -27.39
C GLU A 93 14.85 5.57 -26.22
N ALA A 94 15.13 4.35 -25.72
CA ALA A 94 16.03 4.14 -24.57
C ALA A 94 17.51 3.94 -24.98
N GLY A 95 17.79 3.74 -26.28
CA GLY A 95 19.12 3.52 -26.83
C GLY A 95 19.02 3.13 -28.30
N LYS A 96 20.14 2.84 -28.96
CA LYS A 96 20.12 2.42 -30.38
C LYS A 96 19.22 1.19 -30.53
N ASP A 97 18.15 1.31 -31.30
CA ASP A 97 17.17 0.27 -31.62
C ASP A 97 16.42 -0.32 -30.39
N GLN A 98 16.37 0.42 -29.27
CA GLN A 98 15.62 0.01 -28.08
C GLN A 98 14.46 0.97 -27.82
N TYR A 99 13.26 0.51 -28.08
CA TYR A 99 12.03 1.28 -27.91
C TYR A 99 11.20 0.72 -26.78
N ARG A 100 10.57 1.60 -26.01
CA ARG A 100 9.70 1.23 -24.88
C ARG A 100 8.38 1.97 -24.97
N VAL A 101 7.27 1.26 -24.78
CA VAL A 101 5.94 1.85 -24.73
C VAL A 101 5.78 2.68 -23.45
N VAL A 102 5.41 3.94 -23.61
CA VAL A 102 5.25 4.90 -22.51
C VAL A 102 3.83 5.48 -22.41
N GLY A 103 3.00 5.31 -23.43
CA GLY A 103 1.61 5.73 -23.39
C GLY A 103 0.77 4.94 -24.39
N VAL A 104 -0.50 4.70 -24.07
CA VAL A 104 -1.46 4.05 -24.97
C VAL A 104 -2.78 4.80 -24.89
N MET A 105 -3.16 5.40 -25.99
CA MET A 105 -4.41 6.12 -26.12
C MET A 105 -5.30 5.43 -27.14
N VAL A 106 -6.61 5.38 -26.88
CA VAL A 106 -7.59 4.79 -27.77
C VAL A 106 -8.68 5.82 -28.04
N PHE A 107 -8.94 6.02 -29.33
CA PHE A 107 -10.03 6.87 -29.80
C PHE A 107 -11.09 5.97 -30.41
N PRO A 108 -12.18 5.69 -29.67
CA PRO A 108 -13.27 4.85 -30.18
C PRO A 108 -14.17 5.65 -31.09
N GLU A 109 -14.56 5.06 -32.21
CA GLU A 109 -15.46 5.65 -33.21
C GLU A 109 -16.52 4.65 -33.65
N SER A 110 -17.69 5.18 -34.03
CA SER A 110 -18.78 4.40 -34.60
C SER A 110 -18.81 4.60 -36.14
N ARG A 111 -18.59 3.52 -36.90
CA ARG A 111 -18.50 3.56 -38.37
C ARG A 111 -19.41 2.50 -38.98
N ALA A 112 -20.48 2.92 -39.66
CA ALA A 112 -21.43 2.02 -40.31
C ALA A 112 -20.89 1.45 -41.64
N ASP A 113 -20.03 2.19 -42.35
CA ASP A 113 -19.55 1.86 -43.70
C ASP A 113 -18.32 0.94 -43.74
N ASN A 114 -17.94 0.30 -42.62
CA ASN A 114 -16.85 -0.67 -42.60
C ASN A 114 -17.08 -1.93 -43.45
N GLN A 115 -18.24 -2.05 -44.10
CA GLN A 115 -18.57 -3.17 -44.98
C GLN A 115 -17.86 -3.10 -46.34
N ASN A 116 -17.40 -1.93 -46.75
CA ASN A 116 -16.65 -1.74 -48.00
C ASN A 116 -15.20 -1.37 -47.68
N LEU A 117 -14.44 -2.33 -47.10
CA LEU A 117 -12.99 -2.28 -47.10
C LEU A 117 -12.56 -2.36 -48.57
N GLY A 118 -12.48 -1.20 -49.27
CA GLY A 118 -11.96 -1.13 -50.61
C GLY A 118 -10.52 -1.64 -50.61
N ASP A 119 -10.18 -2.49 -51.56
CA ASP A 119 -8.80 -2.80 -51.88
C ASP A 119 -8.11 -1.48 -52.27
N GLY A 120 -7.46 -0.82 -51.29
CA GLY A 120 -6.69 0.38 -51.53
C GLY A 120 -5.62 0.12 -52.57
N HIS A 121 -5.26 1.14 -53.34
CA HIS A 121 -4.34 1.07 -54.49
C HIS A 121 -2.97 0.45 -54.21
N ASP A 122 -2.63 0.21 -52.91
CA ASP A 122 -1.38 -0.41 -52.43
C ASP A 122 -1.63 -1.65 -51.54
N GLY A 123 -2.80 -2.29 -51.61
CA GLY A 123 -3.11 -3.47 -50.77
C GLY A 123 -3.28 -3.18 -49.30
N LYS A 124 -3.33 -1.90 -48.89
CA LYS A 124 -3.66 -1.46 -47.52
C LYS A 124 -5.10 -0.99 -47.53
N ALA A 125 -5.95 -1.65 -46.77
CA ALA A 125 -7.32 -1.23 -46.58
C ALA A 125 -7.33 0.16 -45.94
N GLU A 126 -7.86 1.16 -46.64
CA GLU A 126 -8.12 2.48 -46.07
C GLU A 126 -9.53 2.48 -45.47
N CYS A 127 -9.64 2.57 -44.15
CA CYS A 127 -10.88 2.94 -43.49
C CYS A 127 -11.08 4.46 -43.68
N GLY A 128 -11.34 4.86 -44.92
CA GLY A 128 -11.66 6.26 -45.20
C GLY A 128 -12.99 6.62 -44.58
N ILE A 129 -12.99 7.62 -43.70
CA ILE A 129 -14.22 8.25 -43.25
C ILE A 129 -14.50 9.43 -44.18
N PRO A 130 -15.51 9.38 -45.01
CA PRO A 130 -16.13 10.61 -45.51
C PRO A 130 -16.78 11.29 -44.29
N LYS A 131 -16.47 12.56 -44.03
CA LYS A 131 -17.20 13.37 -43.06
C LYS A 131 -18.70 13.26 -43.32
N GLY A 132 -19.47 12.71 -42.39
CA GLY A 132 -20.91 12.53 -42.48
C GLY A 132 -21.39 11.07 -42.54
N THR A 133 -20.53 10.12 -42.18
CA THR A 133 -20.88 8.69 -42.16
C THR A 133 -21.91 8.37 -41.08
N GLN A 134 -22.77 7.41 -41.42
CA GLN A 134 -23.78 6.87 -40.51
C GLN A 134 -23.08 6.11 -39.38
N HIS A 135 -23.55 6.34 -38.15
CA HIS A 135 -23.09 5.64 -36.97
C HIS A 135 -23.75 4.26 -36.85
N VAL A 136 -23.08 3.31 -36.23
CA VAL A 136 -23.63 1.96 -36.05
C VAL A 136 -24.66 1.96 -34.92
N GLN A 137 -25.92 1.84 -35.32
CA GLN A 137 -27.02 1.61 -34.41
C GLN A 137 -27.40 0.14 -34.44
N LEU A 138 -27.54 -0.49 -33.30
CA LEU A 138 -28.00 -1.88 -33.20
C LEU A 138 -29.53 -1.93 -33.30
N ASP A 139 -30.03 -2.70 -34.29
CA ASP A 139 -31.47 -2.90 -34.38
C ASP A 139 -31.97 -3.81 -33.27
N GLU A 140 -32.94 -3.34 -32.51
CA GLU A 140 -33.57 -4.12 -31.43
C GLU A 140 -34.25 -5.42 -31.89
N LYS A 141 -34.59 -5.51 -33.19
CA LYS A 141 -35.18 -6.71 -33.80
C LYS A 141 -34.15 -7.76 -34.21
N GLY A 142 -32.86 -7.44 -34.04
CA GLY A 142 -31.76 -8.28 -34.52
C GLY A 142 -31.53 -8.12 -36.03
N ASN A 143 -30.38 -8.49 -36.50
CA ASN A 143 -29.95 -8.45 -37.92
C ASN A 143 -29.00 -7.30 -38.27
N THR A 144 -28.31 -6.74 -37.29
CA THR A 144 -27.26 -5.75 -37.57
C THR A 144 -25.93 -6.47 -37.76
N ASP A 145 -25.31 -6.23 -38.91
CA ASP A 145 -23.97 -6.73 -39.24
C ASP A 145 -22.94 -5.70 -38.75
N VAL A 146 -22.00 -6.12 -37.89
CA VAL A 146 -20.96 -5.26 -37.31
C VAL A 146 -19.59 -5.81 -37.67
N THR A 147 -18.80 -4.98 -38.35
CA THR A 147 -17.40 -5.27 -38.64
C THR A 147 -16.51 -4.45 -37.67
N TRP A 148 -15.66 -5.14 -36.97
CA TRP A 148 -14.72 -4.52 -36.02
C TRP A 148 -13.41 -4.21 -36.74
N THR A 149 -12.95 -2.96 -36.62
CA THR A 149 -11.72 -2.49 -37.26
C THR A 149 -10.87 -1.69 -36.29
N TYR A 150 -9.57 -1.63 -36.56
CA TYR A 150 -8.66 -0.81 -35.78
C TYR A 150 -7.55 -0.21 -36.61
N GLY A 151 -7.06 0.96 -36.19
CA GLY A 151 -5.85 1.60 -36.68
C GLY A 151 -4.77 1.64 -35.59
N VAL A 152 -3.50 1.64 -35.97
CA VAL A 152 -2.37 1.74 -35.03
C VAL A 152 -1.42 2.84 -35.49
N TYR A 153 -1.14 3.78 -34.63
CA TYR A 153 -0.26 4.91 -34.88
C TYR A 153 0.82 5.00 -33.81
N TRP A 154 2.08 5.02 -34.22
CA TRP A 154 3.21 5.14 -33.34
C TRP A 154 3.71 6.58 -33.30
N ARG A 155 3.87 7.14 -32.08
CA ARG A 155 4.33 8.51 -31.87
C ARG A 155 5.51 8.54 -30.91
N PRO A 156 6.62 9.23 -31.26
CA PRO A 156 7.74 9.41 -30.35
C PRO A 156 7.36 10.31 -29.18
N SER A 157 7.80 9.96 -27.96
CA SER A 157 7.53 10.70 -26.74
C SER A 157 8.80 10.93 -25.93
N THR A 158 8.87 12.09 -25.29
CA THR A 158 9.96 12.45 -24.37
C THR A 158 9.78 11.85 -22.97
N THR A 159 8.60 11.26 -22.70
CA THR A 159 8.28 10.66 -21.39
C THR A 159 9.22 9.50 -21.12
N ALA A 160 9.90 9.54 -19.96
CA ALA A 160 10.74 8.43 -19.53
C ALA A 160 9.90 7.21 -19.13
N TRP A 161 10.42 5.99 -19.33
CA TRP A 161 9.73 4.77 -18.96
C TRP A 161 9.36 4.70 -17.47
N ALA A 162 10.18 5.29 -16.60
CA ALA A 162 9.95 5.31 -15.15
C ALA A 162 8.71 6.15 -14.75
N THR A 163 8.38 7.19 -15.53
CA THR A 163 7.28 8.14 -15.26
C THR A 163 6.06 7.93 -16.15
N ARG A 164 6.01 6.83 -16.90
CA ARG A 164 4.93 6.53 -17.85
C ARG A 164 3.54 6.39 -17.22
N TRP A 165 3.49 6.21 -15.88
CA TRP A 165 2.23 6.11 -15.13
C TRP A 165 1.69 7.46 -14.63
N ASP A 166 2.51 8.51 -14.63
CA ASP A 166 2.11 9.82 -14.10
C ASP A 166 0.82 10.37 -14.70
N PRO A 167 0.59 10.31 -16.04
CA PRO A 167 -0.64 10.79 -16.65
C PRO A 167 -1.90 10.02 -16.20
N TYR A 168 -1.76 8.77 -15.77
CA TYR A 168 -2.86 7.94 -15.29
C TYR A 168 -3.21 8.16 -13.82
N LEU A 169 -2.28 8.73 -13.04
CA LEU A 169 -2.40 8.85 -11.58
C LEU A 169 -2.92 10.22 -11.13
N HIS A 170 -3.15 11.14 -12.05
CA HIS A 170 -3.55 12.53 -11.76
C HIS A 170 -2.58 13.22 -10.79
N VAL A 171 -1.30 12.89 -10.90
CA VAL A 171 -0.25 13.52 -10.09
C VAL A 171 0.06 14.88 -10.71
N PHE A 172 -0.70 15.91 -10.31
CA PHE A 172 -0.59 17.25 -10.89
C PHE A 172 0.63 18.04 -10.42
N ASP A 173 1.11 17.74 -9.22
CA ASP A 173 2.27 18.43 -8.68
C ASP A 173 3.09 17.47 -7.81
N PRO A 174 4.23 16.97 -8.30
CA PRO A 174 5.13 16.14 -7.50
C PRO A 174 5.87 16.95 -6.42
N LYS A 175 5.59 18.25 -6.30
CA LYS A 175 6.25 19.10 -5.32
C LYS A 175 5.79 18.75 -3.92
N ILE A 176 6.76 18.69 -3.03
CA ILE A 176 6.50 18.50 -1.60
C ILE A 176 5.71 19.69 -1.08
N HIS A 177 4.56 19.44 -0.49
CA HIS A 177 3.71 20.48 0.11
C HIS A 177 4.31 20.97 1.44
N TRP A 178 5.41 21.69 1.37
CA TRP A 178 6.17 22.16 2.54
C TRP A 178 5.33 22.91 3.56
N PHE A 179 4.41 23.77 3.12
CA PHE A 179 3.54 24.50 4.04
C PHE A 179 2.63 23.58 4.85
N SER A 180 2.06 22.57 4.23
CA SER A 180 1.23 21.57 4.92
C SER A 180 2.04 20.74 5.91
N LEU A 181 3.23 20.31 5.53
CA LEU A 181 4.14 19.55 6.39
C LEU A 181 4.60 20.36 7.59
N VAL A 182 5.07 21.59 7.37
CA VAL A 182 5.52 22.49 8.45
C VAL A 182 4.38 22.81 9.40
N ASN A 183 3.19 23.15 8.88
CA ASN A 183 2.02 23.41 9.70
C ASN A 183 1.64 22.21 10.57
N SER A 184 1.59 21.01 9.97
CA SER A 184 1.29 19.78 10.72
C SER A 184 2.37 19.46 11.76
N ALA A 185 3.64 19.66 11.43
CA ALA A 185 4.75 19.46 12.37
C ALA A 185 4.67 20.41 13.56
N ILE A 186 4.37 21.70 13.33
CA ILE A 186 4.20 22.69 14.40
C ILE A 186 3.05 22.28 15.33
N ILE A 187 1.90 21.88 14.77
CA ILE A 187 0.75 21.44 15.58
C ILE A 187 1.12 20.24 16.44
N VAL A 188 1.80 19.22 15.86
CA VAL A 188 2.23 18.02 16.60
C VAL A 188 3.21 18.40 17.73
N VAL A 189 4.22 19.22 17.45
CA VAL A 189 5.19 19.66 18.46
C VAL A 189 4.50 20.44 19.59
N PHE A 190 3.57 21.32 19.25
CA PHE A 190 2.78 22.06 20.24
C PHE A 190 1.95 21.12 21.14
N LEU A 191 1.23 20.15 20.53
CA LEU A 191 0.44 19.18 21.28
C LEU A 191 1.30 18.31 22.19
N VAL A 192 2.43 17.81 21.69
CA VAL A 192 3.39 17.03 22.49
C VAL A 192 3.93 17.87 23.64
N GLY A 193 4.29 19.13 23.38
CA GLY A 193 4.75 20.05 24.43
C GLY A 193 3.68 20.30 25.48
N MET A 194 2.41 20.49 25.08
CA MET A 194 1.30 20.68 26.00
C MET A 194 1.05 19.45 26.87
N VAL A 195 1.00 18.24 26.28
CA VAL A 195 0.86 16.99 27.02
C VAL A 195 2.05 16.79 27.97
N GLY A 196 3.27 17.05 27.51
CA GLY A 196 4.48 16.99 28.33
C GLY A 196 4.41 17.95 29.55
N ALA A 197 3.94 19.17 29.34
CA ALA A 197 3.76 20.14 30.41
C ALA A 197 2.71 19.69 31.47
N ILE A 198 1.59 19.10 31.01
CA ILE A 198 0.56 18.55 31.89
C ILE A 198 1.13 17.39 32.72
N LEU A 199 1.82 16.45 32.07
CA LEU A 199 2.45 15.30 32.74
C LEU A 199 3.50 15.76 33.75
N MET A 200 4.37 16.70 33.38
CA MET A 200 5.39 17.26 34.28
C MET A 200 4.76 17.97 35.50
N ARG A 201 3.64 18.67 35.30
CA ARG A 201 2.91 19.31 36.41
C ARG A 201 2.31 18.28 37.35
N ALA A 202 1.66 17.24 36.79
CA ALA A 202 1.11 16.14 37.60
C ALA A 202 2.21 15.43 38.40
N LEU A 203 3.32 15.05 37.73
CA LEU A 203 4.46 14.37 38.36
C LEU A 203 5.10 15.22 39.46
N LYS A 204 5.34 16.54 39.23
CA LYS A 204 5.86 17.44 40.26
C LYS A 204 4.94 17.52 41.46
N LYS A 205 3.62 17.57 41.27
CA LYS A 205 2.64 17.58 42.35
C LYS A 205 2.70 16.28 43.17
N ASP A 206 2.81 15.13 42.49
CA ASP A 206 2.90 13.85 43.16
C ASP A 206 4.22 13.66 43.94
N ILE A 207 5.35 14.07 43.38
CA ILE A 207 6.65 14.06 44.05
C ILE A 207 6.63 14.99 45.28
N ALA A 208 6.07 16.19 45.17
CA ALA A 208 5.96 17.13 46.28
C ALA A 208 5.11 16.56 47.42
N ARG A 209 4.02 15.85 47.10
CA ARG A 209 3.17 15.19 48.10
C ARG A 209 3.90 14.01 48.75
N TYR A 210 4.64 13.22 47.99
CA TYR A 210 5.46 12.13 48.51
C TYR A 210 6.56 12.61 49.44
N ASN A 211 7.26 13.69 49.13
CA ASN A 211 8.29 14.27 49.96
C ASN A 211 7.72 14.82 51.28
N ARG A 212 6.50 15.37 51.29
CA ARG A 212 5.83 15.81 52.52
C ARG A 212 5.53 14.61 53.44
N LEU A 213 5.01 13.51 52.90
CA LEU A 213 4.73 12.31 53.68
C LEU A 213 6.01 11.73 54.32
N ASN A 214 7.13 11.74 53.57
CA ASN A 214 8.41 11.29 54.13
C ASN A 214 8.95 12.22 55.22
N SER A 215 8.75 13.53 55.14
CA SER A 215 9.15 14.45 56.19
C SER A 215 8.33 14.27 57.48
N PHE A 216 7.01 14.03 57.36
CA PHE A 216 6.17 13.74 58.53
C PHE A 216 6.56 12.44 59.22
N ASN A 217 6.90 11.39 58.51
CA ASN A 217 7.37 10.13 59.10
C ASN A 217 8.73 10.25 59.81
N LEU A 218 9.57 11.20 59.40
CA LEU A 218 10.85 11.49 60.09
C LEU A 218 10.64 12.31 61.36
N ASP A 219 9.68 13.22 61.37
CA ASP A 219 9.36 14.03 62.55
C ASP A 219 8.65 13.22 63.64
N ASP A 220 7.81 12.24 63.28
CA ASP A 220 7.20 11.28 64.23
C ASP A 220 8.22 10.37 64.90
N LEU A 221 9.33 10.04 64.25
CA LEU A 221 10.45 9.30 64.86
C LEU A 221 11.26 10.13 65.83
N SER A 222 11.14 11.45 65.83
CA SER A 222 11.85 12.36 66.74
C SER A 222 11.05 12.76 67.96
N GLY A 223 9.91 12.15 68.29
CA GLY A 223 9.27 12.17 69.60
C GLY A 223 8.51 13.46 69.97
N ALA A 224 7.83 14.11 69.04
CA ALA A 224 6.91 15.22 69.31
C ALA A 224 5.46 14.75 69.22
N ASP A 225 4.76 14.90 70.32
CA ASP A 225 3.43 14.48 70.70
C ASP A 225 2.34 14.39 69.64
N SER A 226 1.66 13.26 69.68
CA SER A 226 0.31 12.93 69.26
C SER A 226 -0.71 14.05 69.47
N HIS A 227 -1.16 14.72 68.41
CA HIS A 227 -2.51 15.27 68.21
C HIS A 227 -2.65 15.82 66.81
N ALA A 228 -2.79 14.96 65.82
CA ALA A 228 -3.41 15.30 64.55
C ALA A 228 -4.02 14.04 63.93
N GLU A 229 -5.03 13.48 64.63
CA GLU A 229 -6.04 12.63 64.05
C GLU A 229 -6.99 13.49 63.21
N ASP A 230 -6.48 14.14 62.19
CA ASP A 230 -7.37 14.73 61.20
C ASP A 230 -6.79 14.53 59.80
N GLY A 231 -7.30 13.48 59.16
CA GLY A 231 -7.35 13.41 57.73
C GLY A 231 -6.08 13.11 56.98
N ILE A 232 -5.27 12.14 57.42
CA ILE A 232 -4.50 11.37 56.43
C ILE A 232 -5.52 10.54 55.69
N GLN A 233 -6.24 11.22 54.79
CA GLN A 233 -6.97 10.52 53.78
C GLN A 233 -5.93 9.74 52.99
N GLU A 234 -5.82 8.45 53.31
CA GLU A 234 -5.03 7.51 52.54
C GLU A 234 -5.50 7.69 51.12
N ASP A 235 -4.76 8.44 50.33
CA ASP A 235 -4.90 8.45 48.87
C ASP A 235 -4.57 7.02 48.44
N SER A 236 -5.50 6.11 48.78
CA SER A 236 -5.49 4.72 48.38
C SER A 236 -5.58 4.70 46.88
N GLY A 237 -4.78 3.97 46.19
CA GLY A 237 -4.80 3.81 44.78
C GLY A 237 -3.39 3.76 44.20
N TRP A 238 -3.09 4.62 43.30
CA TRP A 238 -1.85 4.59 42.49
C TRP A 238 -0.56 4.54 43.33
N LYS A 239 -0.50 5.19 44.50
CA LYS A 239 0.72 5.24 45.32
C LYS A 239 1.06 3.94 46.02
N LEU A 240 0.05 3.12 46.34
CA LEU A 240 0.26 1.81 46.96
C LEU A 240 0.65 0.76 45.93
N VAL A 241 0.31 0.98 44.67
CA VAL A 241 0.57 0.02 43.57
C VAL A 241 1.74 0.42 42.68
N HIS A 242 2.54 1.41 43.05
CA HIS A 242 3.69 1.85 42.25
C HIS A 242 4.69 0.73 41.94
N GLY A 243 4.84 -0.25 42.84
CA GLY A 243 5.65 -1.44 42.63
C GLY A 243 5.04 -2.44 41.66
N ASP A 244 3.71 -2.43 41.48
CA ASP A 244 3.03 -3.35 40.58
C ASP A 244 3.27 -3.04 39.12
N VAL A 245 3.69 -1.82 38.76
CA VAL A 245 4.11 -1.45 37.41
C VAL A 245 5.28 -2.32 36.92
N PHE A 246 6.11 -2.78 37.84
CA PHE A 246 7.26 -3.63 37.53
C PHE A 246 6.98 -5.12 37.69
N ARG A 247 5.73 -5.50 38.00
CA ARG A 247 5.34 -6.91 38.08
C ARG A 247 5.42 -7.54 36.69
N THR A 248 6.08 -8.69 36.63
CA THR A 248 6.22 -9.44 35.37
C THR A 248 4.84 -9.92 34.87
N PRO A 249 4.52 -9.75 33.58
CA PRO A 249 3.24 -10.20 33.01
C PRO A 249 3.15 -11.73 33.01
N ASN A 250 1.94 -12.28 33.08
CA ASN A 250 1.69 -13.72 33.06
C ASN A 250 2.26 -14.45 31.84
N LYS A 251 2.41 -13.75 30.69
CA LYS A 251 2.96 -14.30 29.44
C LYS A 251 4.05 -13.38 28.89
N PRO A 252 5.20 -13.27 29.55
CA PRO A 252 6.28 -12.35 29.19
C PRO A 252 6.86 -12.66 27.80
N LEU A 253 6.88 -13.94 27.40
CA LEU A 253 7.38 -14.38 26.09
C LEU A 253 6.57 -13.80 24.95
N LEU A 254 5.24 -13.95 24.96
CA LEU A 254 4.38 -13.43 23.91
C LEU A 254 4.41 -11.91 23.85
N LEU A 255 4.35 -11.24 25.01
CA LEU A 255 4.39 -9.79 25.07
C LEU A 255 5.70 -9.24 24.49
N SER A 256 6.85 -9.84 24.83
CA SER A 256 8.14 -9.42 24.28
C SER A 256 8.24 -9.63 22.77
N VAL A 257 7.69 -10.74 22.23
CA VAL A 257 7.65 -11.01 20.79
C VAL A 257 6.78 -9.98 20.07
N PHE A 258 5.60 -9.64 20.61
CA PHE A 258 4.75 -8.62 20.01
C PHE A 258 5.36 -7.21 20.08
N LEU A 259 6.01 -6.85 21.19
CA LEU A 259 6.73 -5.58 21.33
C LEU A 259 7.89 -5.49 20.33
N GLY A 260 8.65 -6.57 20.15
CA GLY A 260 9.71 -6.64 19.14
C GLY A 260 9.19 -6.41 17.73
N ASN A 261 8.16 -7.15 17.31
CA ASN A 261 7.56 -6.98 16.00
C ASN A 261 6.87 -5.61 15.84
N GLY A 262 6.24 -5.09 16.89
CA GLY A 262 5.66 -3.75 16.91
C GLY A 262 6.71 -2.64 16.71
N SER A 263 7.87 -2.75 17.36
CA SER A 263 8.98 -1.82 17.16
C SER A 263 9.56 -1.88 15.74
N GLN A 264 9.66 -3.07 15.16
CA GLN A 264 10.04 -3.27 13.77
C GLN A 264 9.07 -2.54 12.83
N LEU A 265 7.76 -2.75 12.99
CA LEU A 265 6.72 -2.07 12.20
C LEU A 265 6.77 -0.56 12.35
N PHE A 266 6.99 -0.05 13.56
CA PHE A 266 7.12 1.38 13.81
C PHE A 266 8.28 2.00 13.03
N VAL A 267 9.46 1.37 13.06
CA VAL A 267 10.64 1.84 12.34
C VAL A 267 10.44 1.74 10.82
N ILE A 268 9.83 0.65 10.32
CA ILE A 268 9.50 0.49 8.89
C ILE A 268 8.57 1.62 8.44
N THR A 269 7.50 1.89 9.19
CA THR A 269 6.53 2.93 8.85
C THR A 269 7.19 4.30 8.82
N GLY A 270 7.99 4.64 9.84
CA GLY A 270 8.73 5.90 9.88
C GLY A 270 9.70 6.06 8.71
N THR A 271 10.47 5.03 8.40
CA THR A 271 11.42 5.05 7.28
C THR A 271 10.70 5.14 5.92
N THR A 272 9.57 4.44 5.77
CA THR A 272 8.76 4.50 4.55
C THR A 272 8.19 5.90 4.33
N ILE A 273 7.71 6.57 5.38
CA ILE A 273 7.23 7.96 5.29
C ILE A 273 8.37 8.90 4.89
N ILE A 274 9.56 8.73 5.47
CA ILE A 274 10.74 9.52 5.13
C ILE A 274 11.11 9.31 3.65
N PHE A 275 11.12 8.08 3.15
CA PHE A 275 11.42 7.79 1.75
C PHE A 275 10.35 8.35 0.80
N ALA A 276 9.08 8.32 1.20
CA ALA A 276 7.99 8.95 0.45
C ALA A 276 8.17 10.47 0.39
N LEU A 277 8.58 11.09 1.49
CA LEU A 277 8.83 12.52 1.58
C LEU A 277 9.96 12.98 0.64
N PHE A 278 11.01 12.18 0.50
CA PHE A 278 12.11 12.45 -0.44
C PHE A 278 11.77 12.08 -1.90
N GLY A 279 10.57 11.59 -2.18
CA GLY A 279 10.12 11.26 -3.53
C GLY A 279 10.65 9.92 -4.07
N PHE A 280 11.30 9.09 -3.26
CA PHE A 280 11.77 7.75 -3.67
C PHE A 280 10.63 6.77 -3.93
N LEU A 281 9.46 7.02 -3.35
CA LEU A 281 8.26 6.20 -3.49
C LEU A 281 7.24 6.89 -4.41
N SER A 282 7.66 7.24 -5.62
CA SER A 282 6.72 7.78 -6.59
C SER A 282 5.65 6.75 -6.96
N PRO A 283 4.35 7.12 -6.96
CA PRO A 283 3.27 6.25 -7.41
C PRO A 283 3.42 5.77 -8.86
N SER A 284 4.21 6.49 -9.67
CA SER A 284 4.50 6.13 -11.06
C SER A 284 5.35 4.86 -11.17
N ASN A 285 6.18 4.55 -10.17
CA ASN A 285 6.97 3.33 -10.13
C ASN A 285 6.14 2.18 -9.55
N ARG A 286 5.38 1.51 -10.40
CA ARG A 286 4.56 0.37 -10.00
C ARG A 286 5.40 -0.71 -9.33
N GLY A 287 5.08 -1.03 -8.09
CA GLY A 287 5.77 -2.05 -7.30
C GLY A 287 6.95 -1.55 -6.47
N SER A 288 7.41 -0.30 -6.61
CA SER A 288 8.51 0.24 -5.80
C SER A 288 8.19 0.20 -4.31
N LEU A 289 6.96 0.58 -3.93
CA LEU A 289 6.50 0.51 -2.55
C LEU A 289 6.58 -0.91 -1.98
N GLY A 290 6.07 -1.92 -2.72
CA GLY A 290 6.12 -3.31 -2.28
C GLY A 290 7.55 -3.83 -2.12
N THR A 291 8.43 -3.49 -3.07
CA THR A 291 9.84 -3.89 -3.02
C THR A 291 10.56 -3.27 -1.82
N ILE A 292 10.37 -1.97 -1.58
CA ILE A 292 10.96 -1.27 -0.44
C ILE A 292 10.41 -1.81 0.89
N MET A 293 9.10 -2.08 0.98
CA MET A 293 8.51 -2.68 2.18
C MET A 293 9.12 -4.03 2.54
N ILE A 294 9.32 -4.92 1.55
CA ILE A 294 9.97 -6.22 1.76
C ILE A 294 11.43 -6.05 2.19
N LEU A 295 12.16 -5.12 1.57
CA LEU A 295 13.54 -4.82 1.90
C LEU A 295 13.69 -4.28 3.32
N LEU A 296 12.87 -3.29 3.69
CA LEU A 296 12.84 -2.71 5.03
C LEU A 296 12.41 -3.74 6.09
N TRP A 297 11.42 -4.57 5.78
CA TRP A 297 11.01 -5.66 6.66
C TRP A 297 12.19 -6.60 6.97
N THR A 298 12.94 -6.94 5.95
CA THR A 298 14.10 -7.83 6.07
C THR A 298 15.20 -7.20 6.92
N ILE A 299 15.58 -5.94 6.64
CA ILE A 299 16.66 -5.23 7.35
C ILE A 299 16.28 -4.96 8.82
N PHE A 300 15.09 -4.44 9.07
CA PHE A 300 14.65 -4.09 10.43
C PHE A 300 14.19 -5.28 11.27
N GLY A 301 14.25 -6.50 10.74
CA GLY A 301 14.12 -7.72 11.51
C GLY A 301 15.13 -7.80 12.67
N SER A 302 16.32 -7.22 12.49
CA SER A 302 17.33 -7.09 13.55
C SER A 302 16.88 -6.19 14.71
N VAL A 303 16.19 -5.09 14.42
CA VAL A 303 15.62 -4.19 15.45
C VAL A 303 14.52 -4.90 16.23
N GLY A 304 13.63 -5.61 15.53
CA GLY A 304 12.59 -6.42 16.17
C GLY A 304 13.15 -7.48 17.10
N GLY A 305 14.16 -8.21 16.64
CA GLY A 305 14.88 -9.20 17.43
C GLY A 305 15.54 -8.57 18.67
N TYR A 306 16.23 -7.46 18.50
CA TYR A 306 16.89 -6.74 19.59
C TYR A 306 15.92 -6.31 20.68
N VAL A 307 14.83 -5.62 20.30
CA VAL A 307 13.82 -5.13 21.25
C VAL A 307 13.12 -6.29 21.96
N SER A 308 12.74 -7.34 21.22
CA SER A 308 12.12 -8.53 21.81
C SER A 308 13.02 -9.19 22.87
N ALA A 309 14.27 -9.43 22.53
CA ALA A 309 15.24 -10.06 23.41
C ALA A 309 15.52 -9.23 24.68
N ARG A 310 15.71 -7.91 24.50
CA ARG A 310 15.95 -6.98 25.60
C ARG A 310 14.75 -6.92 26.55
N THR A 311 13.55 -6.79 26.01
CA THR A 311 12.31 -6.75 26.81
C THR A 311 12.09 -8.06 27.56
N TYR A 312 12.30 -9.20 26.89
CA TYR A 312 12.18 -10.52 27.52
C TYR A 312 13.16 -10.72 28.66
N LYS A 313 14.41 -10.28 28.50
CA LYS A 313 15.43 -10.28 29.53
C LYS A 313 15.05 -9.36 30.71
N THR A 314 14.48 -8.19 30.47
CA THR A 314 13.98 -7.27 31.49
C THR A 314 12.86 -7.89 32.33
N PHE A 315 12.02 -8.73 31.75
CA PHE A 315 10.99 -9.48 32.46
C PHE A 315 11.50 -10.73 33.17
N GLY A 316 12.83 -10.97 33.23
CA GLY A 316 13.42 -12.13 33.91
C GLY A 316 13.14 -13.46 33.19
N GLY A 317 12.87 -13.45 31.91
CA GLY A 317 12.55 -14.67 31.16
C GLY A 317 13.76 -15.59 30.96
N GLU A 318 13.60 -16.88 31.24
CA GLU A 318 14.67 -17.88 31.15
C GLU A 318 14.75 -18.56 29.76
N SER A 319 13.62 -18.65 29.02
CA SER A 319 13.51 -19.39 27.74
C SER A 319 14.01 -18.58 26.55
N TRP A 320 15.25 -18.09 26.59
CA TRP A 320 15.81 -17.25 25.54
C TRP A 320 15.78 -17.86 24.14
N LYS A 321 15.97 -19.21 24.01
CA LYS A 321 15.91 -19.91 22.74
C LYS A 321 14.53 -19.83 22.09
N GLN A 322 13.47 -19.93 22.88
CA GLN A 322 12.10 -19.80 22.39
C GLN A 322 11.80 -18.37 21.95
N ASN A 323 12.28 -17.37 22.68
CA ASN A 323 12.12 -15.97 22.29
C ASN A 323 12.79 -15.67 20.95
N ILE A 324 14.05 -16.09 20.77
CA ILE A 324 14.79 -15.91 19.51
C ILE A 324 14.08 -16.57 18.34
N ALA A 325 13.55 -17.79 18.52
CA ALA A 325 12.85 -18.50 17.45
C ALA A 325 11.47 -17.94 17.15
N LEU A 326 10.68 -17.58 18.18
CA LEU A 326 9.32 -17.11 18.00
C LEU A 326 9.26 -15.70 17.36
N THR A 327 10.20 -14.83 17.66
CA THR A 327 10.19 -13.44 17.18
C THR A 327 10.11 -13.34 15.65
N PRO A 328 10.98 -13.99 14.86
CA PRO A 328 10.90 -13.91 13.40
C PRO A 328 9.88 -14.87 12.78
N ILE A 329 9.25 -15.78 13.55
CA ILE A 329 8.34 -16.80 12.98
C ILE A 329 6.88 -16.46 13.29
N LEU A 330 6.52 -16.03 14.49
CA LEU A 330 5.13 -15.91 14.91
C LEU A 330 4.36 -14.89 14.06
N VAL A 331 4.75 -13.62 14.10
CA VAL A 331 4.03 -12.53 13.42
C VAL A 331 4.23 -12.60 11.90
N PRO A 332 5.46 -12.74 11.37
CA PRO A 332 5.66 -12.90 9.93
C PRO A 332 4.98 -14.15 9.37
N GLY A 333 4.95 -15.25 10.14
CA GLY A 333 4.27 -16.48 9.75
C GLY A 333 2.75 -16.31 9.63
N ILE A 334 2.10 -15.60 10.56
CA ILE A 334 0.67 -15.29 10.48
C ILE A 334 0.39 -14.42 9.24
N VAL A 335 1.20 -13.38 9.02
CA VAL A 335 1.06 -12.49 7.87
C VAL A 335 1.23 -13.26 6.56
N PHE A 336 2.26 -14.12 6.46
CA PHE A 336 2.49 -14.93 5.27
C PHE A 336 1.37 -15.96 5.05
N ALA A 337 0.88 -16.61 6.08
CA ALA A 337 -0.23 -17.56 5.97
C ALA A 337 -1.51 -16.87 5.47
N THR A 338 -1.82 -15.69 6.01
CA THR A 338 -2.98 -14.91 5.55
C THR A 338 -2.82 -14.49 4.09
N PHE A 339 -1.64 -14.00 3.71
CA PHE A 339 -1.33 -13.64 2.33
C PHE A 339 -1.44 -14.83 1.38
N PHE A 340 -0.92 -15.99 1.78
CA PHE A 340 -1.00 -17.22 1.00
C PHE A 340 -2.44 -17.67 0.76
N LEU A 341 -3.27 -17.66 1.81
CA LEU A 341 -4.69 -18.02 1.71
C LEU A 341 -5.44 -17.07 0.78
N LEU A 342 -5.24 -15.76 0.92
CA LEU A 342 -5.86 -14.77 0.03
C LEU A 342 -5.42 -14.95 -1.42
N ASN A 343 -4.13 -15.21 -1.65
CA ASN A 343 -3.61 -15.44 -2.99
C ASN A 343 -4.16 -16.74 -3.62
N LEU A 344 -4.42 -17.77 -2.80
CA LEU A 344 -5.06 -19.01 -3.25
C LEU A 344 -6.46 -18.76 -3.79
N PHE A 345 -7.26 -17.90 -3.13
CA PHE A 345 -8.57 -17.48 -3.63
C PHE A 345 -8.46 -16.76 -4.98
N LEU A 346 -7.48 -15.87 -5.15
CA LEU A 346 -7.24 -15.18 -6.41
C LEU A 346 -6.84 -16.14 -7.53
N TRP A 347 -6.08 -17.21 -7.22
CA TRP A 347 -5.74 -18.24 -8.19
C TRP A 347 -6.96 -19.06 -8.62
N ILE A 348 -7.81 -19.46 -7.69
CA ILE A 348 -9.04 -20.21 -7.99
C ILE A 348 -9.94 -19.38 -8.90
N GLN A 349 -10.02 -18.08 -8.70
CA GLN A 349 -10.81 -17.16 -9.53
C GLN A 349 -10.16 -16.84 -10.89
N GLY A 350 -8.95 -17.34 -11.16
CA GLY A 350 -8.21 -17.05 -12.40
C GLY A 350 -7.86 -15.55 -12.58
N SER A 351 -7.78 -14.81 -11.49
CA SER A 351 -7.50 -13.37 -11.50
C SER A 351 -6.07 -13.08 -11.96
N SER A 352 -5.90 -12.09 -12.85
CA SER A 352 -4.58 -11.58 -13.26
C SER A 352 -3.81 -10.88 -12.13
N GLY A 353 -4.47 -10.55 -11.02
CA GLY A 353 -3.86 -9.98 -9.83
C GLY A 353 -3.21 -11.00 -8.90
N ALA A 354 -3.33 -12.30 -9.18
CA ALA A 354 -2.71 -13.35 -8.37
C ALA A 354 -1.18 -13.32 -8.50
N VAL A 355 -0.50 -13.43 -7.36
CA VAL A 355 0.96 -13.47 -7.31
C VAL A 355 1.45 -14.83 -7.84
N PRO A 356 2.40 -14.86 -8.79
CA PRO A 356 2.97 -16.10 -9.30
C PRO A 356 3.61 -16.93 -8.19
N PHE A 357 3.53 -18.26 -8.31
CA PHE A 357 4.10 -19.19 -7.32
C PHE A 357 5.61 -18.99 -7.12
N THR A 358 6.34 -18.71 -8.20
CA THR A 358 7.78 -18.44 -8.14
C THR A 358 8.10 -17.22 -7.27
N THR A 359 7.31 -16.14 -7.37
CA THR A 359 7.48 -14.95 -6.52
C THR A 359 7.23 -15.27 -5.04
N MET A 360 6.25 -16.11 -4.74
CA MET A 360 6.00 -16.56 -3.36
C MET A 360 7.18 -17.36 -2.80
N LEU A 361 7.78 -18.24 -3.60
CA LEU A 361 8.98 -18.99 -3.21
C LEU A 361 10.18 -18.06 -2.97
N VAL A 362 10.34 -17.01 -3.78
CA VAL A 362 11.41 -16.01 -3.58
C VAL A 362 11.20 -15.26 -2.27
N ILE A 363 9.98 -14.81 -1.97
CA ILE A 363 9.66 -14.13 -0.70
C ILE A 363 9.94 -15.04 0.49
N LEU A 364 9.54 -16.31 0.40
CA LEU A 364 9.83 -17.32 1.43
C LEU A 364 11.34 -17.53 1.61
N GLY A 365 12.08 -17.60 0.50
CA GLY A 365 13.54 -17.71 0.50
C GLY A 365 14.22 -16.52 1.18
N ILE A 366 13.81 -15.30 0.87
CA ILE A 366 14.31 -14.06 1.52
C ILE A 366 14.03 -14.10 3.04
N TRP A 367 12.85 -14.54 3.42
CA TRP A 367 12.49 -14.64 4.83
C TRP A 367 13.38 -15.63 5.57
N PHE A 368 13.55 -16.87 5.07
CA PHE A 368 14.33 -17.89 5.77
C PHE A 368 15.86 -17.68 5.68
N ILE A 369 16.37 -17.21 4.53
CA ILE A 369 17.82 -17.10 4.28
C ILE A 369 18.38 -15.79 4.83
N ILE A 370 17.62 -14.69 4.79
CA ILE A 370 18.12 -13.37 5.14
C ILE A 370 17.46 -12.81 6.41
N SER A 371 16.13 -12.75 6.46
CA SER A 371 15.41 -12.09 7.56
C SER A 371 15.57 -12.83 8.89
N LEU A 372 15.53 -14.15 8.86
CA LEU A 372 15.62 -14.99 10.05
C LEU A 372 17.01 -14.91 10.72
N PRO A 373 18.15 -15.06 10.00
CA PRO A 373 19.48 -14.86 10.58
C PRO A 373 19.71 -13.43 11.08
N LEU A 374 19.18 -12.44 10.37
CA LEU A 374 19.32 -11.04 10.77
C LEU A 374 18.58 -10.74 12.08
N SER A 375 17.37 -11.28 12.24
CA SER A 375 16.62 -11.21 13.50
C SER A 375 17.35 -11.94 14.64
N PHE A 376 17.96 -13.08 14.37
CA PHE A 376 18.77 -13.81 15.34
C PHE A 376 19.97 -12.98 15.81
N SER A 377 20.67 -12.30 14.90
CA SER A 377 21.78 -11.43 15.27
C SER A 377 21.33 -10.26 16.15
N GLY A 378 20.19 -9.65 15.83
CA GLY A 378 19.56 -8.63 16.67
C GLY A 378 19.21 -9.13 18.06
N SER A 379 18.60 -10.30 18.16
CA SER A 379 18.24 -10.94 19.42
C SER A 379 19.48 -11.27 20.27
N TRP A 380 20.53 -11.79 19.63
CA TRP A 380 21.80 -12.05 20.32
C TRP A 380 22.40 -10.79 20.92
N MET A 381 22.41 -9.68 20.15
CA MET A 381 22.85 -8.39 20.69
C MET A 381 21.97 -7.92 21.86
N GLY A 382 20.64 -8.10 21.78
CA GLY A 382 19.71 -7.76 22.85
C GLY A 382 19.97 -8.51 24.15
N PHE A 383 20.28 -9.81 24.08
CA PHE A 383 20.63 -10.61 25.25
C PHE A 383 22.04 -10.31 25.81
N LYS A 384 22.98 -9.90 24.95
CA LYS A 384 24.34 -9.55 25.37
C LYS A 384 24.37 -8.29 26.22
N HIS A 385 23.56 -7.28 25.95
CA HIS A 385 23.51 -6.05 26.72
C HIS A 385 23.00 -6.28 28.15
N ALA A 386 23.66 -5.66 29.14
CA ALA A 386 23.23 -5.71 30.52
C ALA A 386 21.88 -5.02 30.72
N VAL A 387 21.00 -5.57 31.52
CA VAL A 387 19.77 -4.92 31.98
C VAL A 387 20.16 -3.84 32.99
N SER A 388 19.63 -2.61 32.83
CA SER A 388 19.80 -1.58 33.82
C SER A 388 19.11 -2.03 35.12
N THR A 389 19.85 -2.09 36.20
CA THR A 389 19.37 -2.52 37.54
C THR A 389 18.27 -1.65 38.13
N SER A 390 17.97 -0.50 37.53
CA SER A 390 16.85 0.37 37.91
C SER A 390 15.45 -0.23 37.69
N LEU A 391 15.36 -1.36 36.99
CA LEU A 391 14.11 -2.11 36.73
C LEU A 391 14.11 -3.50 37.36
N SER A 392 15.12 -3.83 38.23
CA SER A 392 15.04 -5.05 39.01
C SER A 392 13.88 -4.92 40.01
N PRO A 393 12.97 -5.91 40.05
CA PRO A 393 11.92 -5.92 41.08
C PRO A 393 12.60 -5.80 42.45
N PRO A 394 11.99 -5.08 43.40
CA PRO A 394 12.47 -5.11 44.76
C PRO A 394 12.58 -6.57 45.17
N THR A 395 13.72 -6.94 45.76
CA THR A 395 13.94 -8.28 46.31
C THR A 395 12.71 -8.67 47.12
N PRO A 396 12.15 -9.86 46.92
CA PRO A 396 11.06 -10.32 47.78
C PRO A 396 11.49 -10.11 49.22
N TYR A 397 10.63 -9.49 50.02
CA TYR A 397 10.81 -9.45 51.46
C TYR A 397 11.16 -10.88 51.90
N PRO A 398 12.21 -11.10 52.69
CA PRO A 398 12.46 -12.41 53.23
C PRO A 398 11.23 -12.80 54.04
N ASP A 399 10.57 -13.88 53.63
CA ASP A 399 9.52 -14.57 54.39
C ASP A 399 10.13 -15.21 55.65
N THR A 400 10.65 -14.39 56.50
CA THR A 400 11.14 -14.78 57.82
C THR A 400 10.43 -13.91 58.83
N ILE A 401 9.26 -14.35 59.23
CA ILE A 401 8.72 -14.24 60.61
C ILE A 401 7.31 -14.82 60.55
N CYS A 402 7.21 -16.12 60.69
CA CYS A 402 6.10 -16.86 61.31
C CYS A 402 6.49 -18.34 61.41
N ASP A 403 7.53 -18.60 62.20
CA ASP A 403 7.70 -19.88 62.87
C ASP A 403 8.19 -19.55 64.29
N THR A 404 7.24 -19.41 65.19
CA THR A 404 7.42 -19.70 66.58
C THR A 404 6.06 -19.99 67.19
N ASP A 405 5.86 -21.30 67.51
CA ASP A 405 5.05 -21.92 68.53
C ASP A 405 3.52 -21.79 68.44
#